data_634adabeb581edb350a93550c18a14d9
#
_entry.id   634adabeb581edb350a93550c18a14d9
#
_cell.length_a   1.000
_cell.length_b   1.000
_cell.length_c   1.000
_cell.angle_alpha   90.00
_cell.angle_beta   90.00
_cell.angle_gamma   90.00
#
_symmetry.space_group_name_H-M   'P 1'
#
loop_
_entity.id
_entity.type
_entity.pdbx_description
1 polymer ?
#
loop_
_entity_poly.entity_id
_entity_poly.type
_entity_poly.pdbx_seq_one_letter_code
_entity_poly.pdbx_strand_id
1 'polypeptide(L)'
;MKPIHKSAKLSNVLYDVRGPIVDAAKQMEDEGQKIIKLNIGNMAPFGFDAPEEVQQDMIRNLPNSAGYSDSKGIFAARKAVMHYTQQLGIAGVTLDDIYLGNGASELIVMATNALLDDGDELLVPSPDYPLWTAATSLSGGKPVHYECREDDGWMPDLADMRAKIGPRTRGIVVINPNNPTGALYSTELLKGIVQIAR
;
A
#
# COMPACT_ATOMS: atom_id res chain seq x y z
N MET A 1 7.32 5.03 -39.04
CA MET A 1 6.85 4.38 -37.80
C MET A 1 5.76 5.24 -37.18
N LYS A 2 4.67 4.65 -36.72
CA LYS A 2 3.70 5.41 -35.89
C LYS A 2 4.34 5.72 -34.54
N PRO A 3 4.22 6.94 -33.99
CA PRO A 3 4.75 7.26 -32.67
C PRO A 3 4.08 6.39 -31.60
N ILE A 4 4.87 5.92 -30.65
CA ILE A 4 4.37 5.17 -29.48
C ILE A 4 3.99 6.20 -28.41
N HIS A 5 2.73 6.18 -27.99
CA HIS A 5 2.21 7.05 -26.95
C HIS A 5 1.92 6.26 -25.66
N LYS A 6 2.00 6.93 -24.51
CA LYS A 6 1.55 6.36 -23.24
C LYS A 6 0.05 6.03 -23.32
N SER A 7 -0.37 4.99 -22.60
CA SER A 7 -1.80 4.69 -22.45
C SER A 7 -2.57 5.86 -21.86
N ALA A 8 -3.79 6.11 -22.34
CA ALA A 8 -4.67 7.13 -21.78
C ALA A 8 -4.99 6.91 -20.29
N LYS A 9 -4.95 5.66 -19.82
CA LYS A 9 -5.10 5.32 -18.39
C LYS A 9 -4.05 6.01 -17.50
N LEU A 10 -2.88 6.33 -18.04
CA LEU A 10 -1.80 6.99 -17.30
C LEU A 10 -1.96 8.52 -17.19
N SER A 11 -2.93 9.11 -17.90
CA SER A 11 -3.08 10.56 -17.92
C SER A 11 -3.51 11.16 -16.56
N ASN A 12 -4.21 10.37 -15.75
CA ASN A 12 -4.71 10.76 -14.42
C ASN A 12 -3.98 10.04 -13.27
N VAL A 13 -2.90 9.32 -13.56
CA VAL A 13 -2.11 8.62 -12.55
C VAL A 13 -0.98 9.53 -12.10
N LEU A 14 -1.19 10.19 -10.96
CA LEU A 14 -0.21 11.07 -10.32
C LEU A 14 0.64 10.27 -9.32
N TYR A 15 1.33 9.24 -9.81
CA TYR A 15 2.29 8.47 -9.02
C TYR A 15 3.71 8.96 -9.34
N ASP A 16 3.97 10.22 -9.01
CA ASP A 16 5.28 10.84 -9.23
C ASP A 16 5.99 11.11 -7.89
N VAL A 17 6.61 10.06 -7.36
CA VAL A 17 7.46 10.14 -6.16
C VAL A 17 8.80 10.83 -6.49
N ARG A 18 9.07 11.09 -7.77
CA ARG A 18 10.34 11.61 -8.30
C ARG A 18 10.15 12.86 -9.18
N GLY A 19 9.13 13.63 -8.93
CA GLY A 19 8.78 14.79 -9.73
C GLY A 19 9.74 15.98 -9.61
N PRO A 20 9.32 17.15 -10.07
CA PRO A 20 10.18 18.34 -10.21
C PRO A 20 10.88 18.76 -8.90
N ILE A 21 10.32 18.39 -7.74
CA ILE A 21 10.97 18.66 -6.43
C ILE A 21 12.26 17.84 -6.27
N VAL A 22 12.26 16.57 -6.71
CA VAL A 22 13.45 15.71 -6.65
C VAL A 22 14.52 16.21 -7.62
N ASP A 23 14.12 16.65 -8.82
CA ASP A 23 15.05 17.22 -9.78
C ASP A 23 15.67 18.52 -9.26
N ALA A 24 14.88 19.40 -8.66
CA ALA A 24 15.36 20.61 -8.00
C ALA A 24 16.30 20.30 -6.83
N ALA A 25 15.95 19.32 -5.98
CA ALA A 25 16.81 18.88 -4.89
C ALA A 25 18.15 18.34 -5.39
N LYS A 26 18.15 17.56 -6.48
CA LYS A 26 19.36 17.06 -7.09
C LYS A 26 20.24 18.18 -7.65
N GLN A 27 19.63 19.15 -8.33
CA GLN A 27 20.37 20.33 -8.81
C GLN A 27 21.05 21.07 -7.65
N MET A 28 20.34 21.30 -6.55
CA MET A 28 20.90 21.94 -5.37
C MET A 28 22.05 21.14 -4.75
N GLU A 29 21.95 19.78 -4.74
CA GLU A 29 23.05 18.92 -4.30
C GLU A 29 24.26 19.03 -5.23
N ASP A 30 24.05 19.07 -6.55
CA ASP A 30 25.11 19.25 -7.55
C ASP A 30 25.82 20.62 -7.41
N GLU A 31 25.09 21.63 -6.91
CA GLU A 31 25.61 22.95 -6.56
C GLU A 31 26.30 22.99 -5.19
N GLY A 32 26.40 21.87 -4.48
CA GLY A 32 27.10 21.71 -3.21
C GLY A 32 26.23 21.97 -1.95
N GLN A 33 24.91 22.08 -2.10
CA GLN A 33 24.02 22.25 -0.96
C GLN A 33 23.70 20.89 -0.32
N LYS A 34 23.62 20.87 1.01
CA LYS A 34 23.23 19.66 1.76
C LYS A 34 21.71 19.58 1.87
N ILE A 35 21.12 18.60 1.20
CA ILE A 35 19.68 18.34 1.25
C ILE A 35 19.37 17.18 2.21
N ILE A 36 18.45 17.41 3.16
CA ILE A 36 17.91 16.35 4.02
C ILE A 36 16.69 15.75 3.36
N LYS A 37 16.81 14.48 2.93
CA LYS A 37 15.75 13.76 2.21
C LYS A 37 14.83 13.06 3.21
N LEU A 38 13.59 13.55 3.34
CA LEU A 38 12.56 12.99 4.21
C LEU A 38 11.39 12.37 3.43
N ASN A 39 11.51 12.29 2.11
CA ASN A 39 10.44 11.86 1.20
C ASN A 39 10.32 10.33 1.05
N ILE A 40 11.37 9.57 1.34
CA ILE A 40 11.37 8.10 1.28
C ILE A 40 12.06 7.56 2.53
N GLY A 41 11.35 6.69 3.27
CA GLY A 41 11.93 5.97 4.40
C GLY A 41 12.93 4.92 3.91
N ASN A 42 14.22 5.25 3.98
CA ASN A 42 15.29 4.30 3.69
C ASN A 42 16.25 4.29 4.89
N MET A 43 16.23 3.19 5.64
CA MET A 43 16.96 3.08 6.91
C MET A 43 18.41 2.59 6.74
N ALA A 44 18.70 1.86 5.67
CA ALA A 44 20.02 1.26 5.43
C ALA A 44 21.18 2.29 5.43
N PRO A 45 21.08 3.48 4.81
CA PRO A 45 22.15 4.49 4.84
C PRO A 45 22.45 5.03 6.26
N PHE A 46 21.58 4.76 7.23
CA PHE A 46 21.71 5.17 8.63
C PHE A 46 22.19 4.04 9.55
N GLY A 47 22.64 2.92 8.98
CA GLY A 47 23.18 1.78 9.73
C GLY A 47 22.11 0.83 10.30
N PHE A 48 20.88 0.90 9.82
CA PHE A 48 19.83 -0.04 10.18
C PHE A 48 19.76 -1.17 9.14
N ASP A 49 20.55 -2.20 9.36
CA ASP A 49 20.57 -3.38 8.52
C ASP A 49 19.45 -4.36 8.90
N ALA A 50 19.17 -5.30 8.01
CA ALA A 50 18.28 -6.42 8.36
C ALA A 50 18.89 -7.23 9.53
N PRO A 51 18.06 -7.75 10.45
CA PRO A 51 18.55 -8.64 11.53
C PRO A 51 19.40 -9.78 10.99
N GLU A 52 20.46 -10.13 11.71
CA GLU A 52 21.42 -11.15 11.25
C GLU A 52 20.72 -12.49 11.01
N GLU A 53 19.76 -12.86 11.85
CA GLU A 53 18.98 -14.09 11.72
C GLU A 53 18.24 -14.16 10.38
N VAL A 54 17.68 -13.04 9.92
CA VAL A 54 16.98 -12.93 8.63
C VAL A 54 17.98 -13.09 7.48
N GLN A 55 19.13 -12.42 7.57
CA GLN A 55 20.17 -12.50 6.54
C GLN A 55 20.72 -13.95 6.43
N GLN A 56 21.01 -14.57 7.55
CA GLN A 56 21.52 -15.95 7.58
C GLN A 56 20.50 -16.97 7.07
N ASP A 57 19.22 -16.79 7.37
CA ASP A 57 18.16 -17.65 6.86
C ASP A 57 18.01 -17.51 5.34
N MET A 58 18.07 -16.30 4.81
CA MET A 58 18.07 -16.05 3.37
C MET A 58 19.25 -16.74 2.67
N ILE A 59 20.46 -16.62 3.22
CA ILE A 59 21.66 -17.25 2.66
C ILE A 59 21.52 -18.78 2.64
N ARG A 60 21.03 -19.39 3.73
CA ARG A 60 20.82 -20.83 3.84
C ARG A 60 19.78 -21.35 2.84
N ASN A 61 18.74 -20.56 2.56
CA ASN A 61 17.65 -20.95 1.66
C ASN A 61 17.88 -20.56 0.19
N LEU A 62 18.91 -19.77 -0.10
CA LEU A 62 19.22 -19.34 -1.45
C LEU A 62 19.35 -20.48 -2.47
N PRO A 63 19.99 -21.63 -2.15
CA PRO A 63 20.05 -22.78 -3.07
C PRO A 63 18.68 -23.34 -3.44
N ASN A 64 17.66 -23.17 -2.59
CA ASN A 64 16.31 -23.66 -2.79
C ASN A 64 15.44 -22.69 -3.59
N SER A 65 15.93 -21.50 -3.91
CA SER A 65 15.16 -20.45 -4.61
C SER A 65 15.25 -20.50 -6.13
N ALA A 66 16.01 -21.45 -6.69
CA ALA A 66 16.24 -21.56 -8.14
C ALA A 66 15.05 -22.08 -8.94
N GLY A 67 14.07 -22.72 -8.29
CA GLY A 67 12.90 -23.33 -8.93
C GLY A 67 11.63 -22.48 -8.81
N TYR A 68 10.56 -22.94 -9.47
CA TYR A 68 9.23 -22.41 -9.28
C TYR A 68 8.67 -22.79 -7.90
N SER A 69 7.84 -21.93 -7.33
CA SER A 69 7.09 -22.18 -6.12
C SER A 69 5.58 -22.13 -6.39
N ASP A 70 4.76 -22.46 -5.37
CA ASP A 70 3.31 -22.26 -5.42
C ASP A 70 2.96 -20.80 -5.70
N SER A 71 1.98 -20.56 -6.55
CA SER A 71 1.53 -19.21 -6.95
C SER A 71 1.02 -18.37 -5.78
N LYS A 72 0.53 -19.00 -4.72
CA LYS A 72 0.14 -18.31 -3.47
C LYS A 72 1.35 -17.98 -2.58
N GLY A 73 2.53 -18.51 -2.87
CA GLY A 73 3.74 -18.41 -2.05
C GLY A 73 4.09 -19.72 -1.35
N ILE A 74 5.35 -19.83 -0.89
CA ILE A 74 5.86 -21.04 -0.28
C ILE A 74 5.09 -21.43 0.98
N PHE A 75 4.83 -22.73 1.14
CA PHE A 75 4.04 -23.30 2.24
C PHE A 75 4.53 -22.84 3.62
N ALA A 76 5.84 -22.89 3.85
CA ALA A 76 6.42 -22.56 5.16
C ALA A 76 6.09 -21.10 5.57
N ALA A 77 6.20 -20.15 4.64
CA ALA A 77 5.90 -18.74 4.91
C ALA A 77 4.40 -18.51 5.10
N ARG A 78 3.54 -19.12 4.26
CA ARG A 78 2.08 -19.02 4.45
C ARG A 78 1.65 -19.61 5.81
N LYS A 79 2.25 -20.74 6.21
CA LYS A 79 2.00 -21.34 7.52
C LYS A 79 2.44 -20.42 8.67
N ALA A 80 3.57 -19.75 8.54
CA ALA A 80 4.04 -18.78 9.54
C ALA A 80 3.07 -17.59 9.66
N VAL A 81 2.57 -17.05 8.55
CA VAL A 81 1.56 -15.99 8.54
C VAL A 81 0.26 -16.48 9.20
N MET A 82 -0.20 -17.69 8.87
CA MET A 82 -1.40 -18.26 9.49
C MET A 82 -1.25 -18.38 11.01
N HIS A 83 -0.13 -18.89 11.51
CA HIS A 83 0.12 -19.00 12.95
C HIS A 83 0.17 -17.60 13.61
N TYR A 84 0.79 -16.64 12.95
CA TYR A 84 0.83 -15.26 13.45
C TYR A 84 -0.57 -14.64 13.56
N THR A 85 -1.42 -14.82 12.56
CA THR A 85 -2.82 -14.34 12.62
C THR A 85 -3.61 -15.01 13.74
N GLN A 86 -3.39 -16.30 13.97
CA GLN A 86 -4.00 -17.04 15.10
C GLN A 86 -3.54 -16.48 16.45
N GLN A 87 -2.25 -16.16 16.61
CA GLN A 87 -1.72 -15.53 17.82
C GLN A 87 -2.33 -14.15 18.09
N LEU A 88 -2.70 -13.42 17.03
CA LEU A 88 -3.44 -12.15 17.13
C LEU A 88 -4.93 -12.33 17.43
N GLY A 89 -5.40 -13.56 17.60
CA GLY A 89 -6.82 -13.86 17.89
C GLY A 89 -7.74 -13.75 16.67
N ILE A 90 -7.20 -13.71 15.45
CA ILE A 90 -7.98 -13.67 14.23
C ILE A 90 -8.39 -15.11 13.87
N ALA A 91 -9.67 -15.42 14.06
CA ALA A 91 -10.22 -16.76 13.81
C ALA A 91 -10.55 -16.98 12.33
N GLY A 92 -10.52 -18.24 11.90
CA GLY A 92 -11.02 -18.68 10.60
C GLY A 92 -10.04 -18.50 9.42
N VAL A 93 -8.85 -17.96 9.65
CA VAL A 93 -7.82 -17.83 8.60
C VAL A 93 -7.16 -19.18 8.35
N THR A 94 -7.19 -19.63 7.10
CA THR A 94 -6.57 -20.87 6.63
C THR A 94 -5.40 -20.56 5.70
N LEU A 95 -4.65 -21.60 5.31
CA LEU A 95 -3.58 -21.45 4.31
C LEU A 95 -4.10 -20.95 2.95
N ASP A 96 -5.35 -21.25 2.62
CA ASP A 96 -5.94 -20.86 1.34
C ASP A 96 -6.29 -19.37 1.26
N ASP A 97 -6.38 -18.70 2.40
CA ASP A 97 -6.66 -17.28 2.50
C ASP A 97 -5.39 -16.41 2.42
N ILE A 98 -4.20 -17.03 2.33
CA ILE A 98 -2.91 -16.33 2.41
C ILE A 98 -2.21 -16.35 1.06
N TYR A 99 -1.90 -15.17 0.58
CA TYR A 99 -1.12 -14.93 -0.62
C TYR A 99 0.13 -14.11 -0.27
N LEU A 100 1.27 -14.53 -0.77
CA LEU A 100 2.53 -13.80 -0.62
C LEU A 100 2.86 -13.06 -1.91
N GLY A 101 3.33 -11.84 -1.77
CA GLY A 101 3.76 -10.99 -2.88
C GLY A 101 5.10 -10.33 -2.58
N ASN A 102 5.68 -9.74 -3.60
CA ASN A 102 6.92 -8.99 -3.50
C ASN A 102 6.64 -7.58 -2.96
N GLY A 103 6.35 -7.51 -1.66
CA GLY A 103 5.98 -6.30 -0.96
C GLY A 103 4.51 -5.90 -1.16
N ALA A 104 4.09 -4.91 -0.35
CA ALA A 104 2.70 -4.41 -0.36
C ALA A 104 2.27 -3.88 -1.73
N SER A 105 3.18 -3.32 -2.51
CA SER A 105 2.87 -2.74 -3.83
C SER A 105 2.33 -3.76 -4.82
N GLU A 106 2.92 -4.95 -4.89
CA GLU A 106 2.41 -6.02 -5.74
C GLU A 106 1.03 -6.48 -5.29
N LEU A 107 0.86 -6.68 -3.96
CA LEU A 107 -0.43 -7.10 -3.39
C LEU A 107 -1.53 -6.08 -3.61
N ILE A 108 -1.24 -4.78 -3.54
CA ILE A 108 -2.19 -3.71 -3.85
C ILE A 108 -2.64 -3.82 -5.32
N VAL A 109 -1.71 -3.96 -6.26
CA VAL A 109 -2.03 -4.10 -7.69
C VAL A 109 -2.83 -5.38 -7.95
N MET A 110 -2.45 -6.50 -7.35
CA MET A 110 -3.20 -7.76 -7.47
C MET A 110 -4.62 -7.64 -6.92
N ALA A 111 -4.78 -7.06 -5.73
CA ALA A 111 -6.09 -6.90 -5.09
C ALA A 111 -7.01 -5.97 -5.90
N THR A 112 -6.51 -4.82 -6.37
CA THR A 112 -7.33 -3.89 -7.17
C THR A 112 -7.74 -4.49 -8.50
N ASN A 113 -6.84 -5.22 -9.18
CA ASN A 113 -7.19 -5.94 -10.42
C ASN A 113 -8.19 -7.08 -10.21
N ALA A 114 -8.17 -7.72 -9.04
CA ALA A 114 -9.09 -8.83 -8.74
C ALA A 114 -10.48 -8.37 -8.28
N LEU A 115 -10.59 -7.16 -7.72
CA LEU A 115 -11.81 -6.69 -7.04
C LEU A 115 -12.58 -5.62 -7.81
N LEU A 116 -11.95 -4.91 -8.76
CA LEU A 116 -12.55 -3.74 -9.40
C LEU A 116 -12.86 -4.00 -10.87
N ASP A 117 -14.10 -3.76 -11.24
CA ASP A 117 -14.54 -3.59 -12.61
C ASP A 117 -14.48 -2.11 -13.05
N ASP A 118 -14.62 -1.87 -14.36
CA ASP A 118 -14.62 -0.49 -14.90
C ASP A 118 -15.73 0.37 -14.27
N GLY A 119 -15.30 1.46 -13.62
CA GLY A 119 -16.17 2.41 -12.95
C GLY A 119 -16.58 2.05 -11.53
N ASP A 120 -16.10 0.94 -10.98
CA ASP A 120 -16.21 0.65 -9.56
C ASP A 120 -15.42 1.67 -8.73
N GLU A 121 -15.85 1.92 -7.51
CA GLU A 121 -15.25 2.92 -6.63
C GLU A 121 -14.56 2.26 -5.43
N LEU A 122 -13.38 2.76 -5.10
CA LEU A 122 -12.64 2.39 -3.90
C LEU A 122 -12.44 3.64 -3.05
N LEU A 123 -12.92 3.62 -1.79
CA LEU A 123 -12.64 4.69 -0.85
C LEU A 123 -11.19 4.59 -0.39
N VAL A 124 -10.44 5.68 -0.53
CA VAL A 124 -9.01 5.78 -0.21
C VAL A 124 -8.78 6.96 0.73
N PRO A 125 -7.93 6.85 1.76
CA PRO A 125 -7.67 7.99 2.65
C PRO A 125 -7.00 9.15 1.91
N SER A 126 -7.19 10.38 2.39
CA SER A 126 -6.44 11.54 1.94
C SER A 126 -5.89 12.29 3.16
N PRO A 127 -4.55 12.33 3.33
CA PRO A 127 -3.49 11.78 2.45
C PRO A 127 -3.36 10.26 2.51
N ASP A 128 -2.85 9.66 1.42
CA ASP A 128 -2.63 8.23 1.27
C ASP A 128 -1.20 7.88 0.81
N TYR A 129 -0.92 6.58 0.77
CA TYR A 129 0.18 6.07 -0.04
C TYR A 129 -0.25 6.08 -1.51
N PRO A 130 0.38 6.89 -2.39
CA PRO A 130 -0.13 7.21 -3.73
C PRO A 130 -0.43 6.01 -4.64
N LEU A 131 0.14 4.84 -4.34
CA LEU A 131 -0.10 3.63 -5.12
C LEU A 131 -1.56 3.16 -5.05
N TRP A 132 -2.28 3.38 -3.94
CA TRP A 132 -3.69 2.99 -3.85
C TRP A 132 -4.53 3.71 -4.90
N THR A 133 -4.35 5.02 -5.02
CA THR A 133 -4.98 5.86 -6.04
C THR A 133 -4.59 5.43 -7.45
N ALA A 134 -3.29 5.21 -7.68
CA ALA A 134 -2.76 4.80 -8.97
C ALA A 134 -3.26 3.42 -9.40
N ALA A 135 -3.16 2.41 -8.52
CA ALA A 135 -3.57 1.05 -8.80
C ALA A 135 -5.08 0.96 -9.06
N THR A 136 -5.91 1.66 -8.28
CA THR A 136 -7.36 1.75 -8.51
C THR A 136 -7.66 2.29 -9.90
N SER A 137 -7.03 3.39 -10.29
CA SER A 137 -7.22 4.00 -11.61
C SER A 137 -6.76 3.09 -12.75
N LEU A 138 -5.62 2.40 -12.57
CA LEU A 138 -5.08 1.48 -13.59
C LEU A 138 -5.92 0.21 -13.76
N SER A 139 -6.60 -0.22 -12.69
CA SER A 139 -7.54 -1.36 -12.72
C SER A 139 -8.91 -1.00 -13.31
N GLY A 140 -9.12 0.22 -13.78
CA GLY A 140 -10.39 0.69 -14.34
C GLY A 140 -11.35 1.28 -13.29
N GLY A 141 -11.01 1.21 -12.01
CA GLY A 141 -11.77 1.78 -10.92
C GLY A 141 -11.57 3.28 -10.76
N LYS A 142 -12.36 3.88 -9.88
CA LYS A 142 -12.30 5.29 -9.51
C LYS A 142 -11.94 5.42 -8.03
N PRO A 143 -10.79 6.01 -7.68
CA PRO A 143 -10.46 6.33 -6.30
C PRO A 143 -11.36 7.47 -5.81
N VAL A 144 -12.01 7.27 -4.68
CA VAL A 144 -12.84 8.26 -3.98
C VAL A 144 -12.18 8.54 -2.64
N HIS A 145 -11.59 9.73 -2.51
CA HIS A 145 -10.82 10.06 -1.32
C HIS A 145 -11.74 10.49 -0.17
N TYR A 146 -11.59 9.82 0.99
CA TYR A 146 -12.17 10.30 2.23
C TYR A 146 -11.15 11.14 3.02
N GLU A 147 -11.65 12.13 3.74
CA GLU A 147 -10.82 13.10 4.43
C GLU A 147 -10.24 12.54 5.72
N CYS A 148 -8.91 12.74 5.90
CA CYS A 148 -8.23 12.56 7.19
C CYS A 148 -7.72 13.95 7.59
N ARG A 149 -8.32 14.56 8.61
CA ARG A 149 -8.12 15.96 8.94
C ARG A 149 -6.87 16.19 9.76
N GLU A 150 -6.05 17.15 9.35
CA GLU A 150 -4.82 17.53 10.05
C GLU A 150 -5.11 18.09 11.46
N ASP A 151 -6.15 18.89 11.58
CA ASP A 151 -6.59 19.50 12.85
C ASP A 151 -7.17 18.48 13.84
N ASP A 152 -7.50 17.27 13.38
CA ASP A 152 -7.93 16.12 14.19
C ASP A 152 -6.88 14.99 14.23
N GLY A 153 -5.61 15.33 14.09
CA GLY A 153 -4.51 14.35 14.14
C GLY A 153 -4.52 13.32 13.01
N TRP A 154 -5.03 13.70 11.84
CA TRP A 154 -5.12 12.86 10.63
C TRP A 154 -6.09 11.68 10.78
N MET A 155 -7.12 11.82 11.61
CA MET A 155 -8.14 10.79 11.76
C MET A 155 -9.13 10.81 10.60
N PRO A 156 -9.58 9.62 10.11
CA PRO A 156 -10.65 9.51 9.13
C PRO A 156 -11.96 10.16 9.58
N ASP A 157 -12.54 11.00 8.76
CA ASP A 157 -13.86 11.56 8.99
C ASP A 157 -14.94 10.53 8.60
N LEU A 158 -15.58 9.94 9.59
CA LEU A 158 -16.65 8.93 9.37
C LEU A 158 -17.89 9.51 8.69
N ALA A 159 -18.17 10.79 8.85
CA ALA A 159 -19.32 11.41 8.20
C ALA A 159 -19.04 11.62 6.71
N ASP A 160 -17.83 12.08 6.38
CA ASP A 160 -17.36 12.21 5.00
C ASP A 160 -17.30 10.85 4.29
N MET A 161 -16.81 9.80 4.97
CA MET A 161 -16.81 8.43 4.44
C MET A 161 -18.23 7.97 4.09
N ARG A 162 -19.21 8.14 5.00
CA ARG A 162 -20.61 7.78 4.73
C ARG A 162 -21.21 8.53 3.55
N ALA A 163 -20.92 9.81 3.43
CA ALA A 163 -21.42 10.65 2.34
C ALA A 163 -20.86 10.25 0.96
N LYS A 164 -19.69 9.58 0.94
CA LYS A 164 -18.99 9.17 -0.28
C LYS A 164 -19.28 7.75 -0.73
N ILE A 165 -19.94 6.94 0.09
CA ILE A 165 -20.35 5.58 -0.28
C ILE A 165 -21.56 5.63 -1.21
N GLY A 166 -21.45 4.91 -2.31
CA GLY A 166 -22.49 4.77 -3.32
C GLY A 166 -22.64 3.34 -3.83
N PRO A 167 -23.56 3.10 -4.77
CA PRO A 167 -23.85 1.76 -5.28
C PRO A 167 -22.68 1.11 -6.03
N ARG A 168 -21.68 1.90 -6.41
CA ARG A 168 -20.44 1.41 -7.07
C ARG A 168 -19.27 1.25 -6.12
N THR A 169 -19.43 1.58 -4.85
CA THR A 169 -18.37 1.39 -3.86
C THR A 169 -18.14 -0.09 -3.60
N ARG A 170 -16.92 -0.56 -3.82
CA ARG A 170 -16.51 -1.97 -3.63
C ARG A 170 -15.73 -2.19 -2.36
N GLY A 171 -15.08 -1.17 -1.85
CA GLY A 171 -14.28 -1.32 -0.64
C GLY A 171 -13.77 -0.01 -0.07
N ILE A 172 -13.19 -0.13 1.10
CA ILE A 172 -12.57 0.96 1.85
C ILE A 172 -11.13 0.57 2.15
N VAL A 173 -10.18 1.39 1.73
CA VAL A 173 -8.77 1.24 2.12
C VAL A 173 -8.56 1.83 3.51
N VAL A 174 -8.02 1.02 4.41
CA VAL A 174 -7.59 1.46 5.74
C VAL A 174 -6.11 1.18 5.90
N ILE A 175 -5.34 2.20 6.22
CA ILE A 175 -3.90 2.12 6.45
C ILE A 175 -3.64 2.49 7.90
N ASN A 176 -3.26 1.51 8.73
CA ASN A 176 -3.11 1.74 10.17
C ASN A 176 -1.88 1.00 10.75
N PRO A 177 -0.87 1.72 11.27
CA PRO A 177 -0.72 3.19 11.23
C PRO A 177 -0.70 3.75 9.81
N ASN A 178 -1.23 4.98 9.63
CA ASN A 178 -1.36 5.54 8.28
C ASN A 178 0.01 5.90 7.68
N ASN A 179 0.18 5.58 6.42
CA ASN A 179 1.25 6.08 5.58
C ASN A 179 0.64 7.14 4.62
N PRO A 180 1.04 8.45 4.67
CA PRO A 180 2.30 8.93 5.24
C PRO A 180 2.23 9.59 6.62
N THR A 181 1.05 9.77 7.23
CA THR A 181 0.89 10.66 8.40
C THR A 181 1.38 10.06 9.72
N GLY A 182 1.49 8.72 9.80
CA GLY A 182 1.80 8.00 11.03
C GLY A 182 0.64 7.93 12.03
N ALA A 183 -0.55 8.42 11.66
CA ALA A 183 -1.72 8.38 12.54
C ALA A 183 -2.10 6.96 12.91
N LEU A 184 -2.35 6.73 14.20
CA LEU A 184 -2.78 5.45 14.76
C LEU A 184 -4.26 5.54 15.12
N TYR A 185 -5.08 4.74 14.47
CA TYR A 185 -6.54 4.76 14.65
C TYR A 185 -6.96 4.00 15.90
N SER A 186 -7.89 4.57 16.67
CA SER A 186 -8.45 3.91 17.84
C SER A 186 -9.35 2.73 17.45
N THR A 187 -9.56 1.81 18.39
CA THR A 187 -10.49 0.69 18.20
C THR A 187 -11.91 1.17 17.90
N GLU A 188 -12.35 2.25 18.51
CA GLU A 188 -13.68 2.85 18.31
C GLU A 188 -13.80 3.38 16.88
N LEU A 189 -12.80 4.08 16.38
CA LEU A 189 -12.76 4.57 15.00
C LEU A 189 -12.80 3.41 14.01
N LEU A 190 -11.98 2.39 14.21
CA LEU A 190 -11.96 1.19 13.35
C LEU A 190 -13.33 0.46 13.35
N LYS A 191 -13.99 0.34 14.52
CA LYS A 191 -15.36 -0.19 14.60
C LYS A 191 -16.36 0.66 13.82
N GLY A 192 -16.20 1.99 13.87
CA GLY A 192 -17.02 2.93 13.08
C GLY A 192 -16.86 2.70 11.57
N ILE A 193 -15.62 2.50 11.09
CA ILE A 193 -15.35 2.16 9.69
C ILE A 193 -15.98 0.82 9.30
N VAL A 194 -15.85 -0.21 10.15
CA VAL A 194 -16.50 -1.52 9.91
C VAL A 194 -18.03 -1.41 9.83
N GLN A 195 -18.65 -0.55 10.64
CA GLN A 195 -20.10 -0.30 10.56
C GLN A 195 -20.51 0.39 9.26
N ILE A 196 -19.65 1.24 8.72
CA ILE A 196 -19.88 1.90 7.42
C ILE A 196 -19.78 0.90 6.25
N ALA A 197 -18.90 -0.09 6.37
CA ALA A 197 -18.65 -1.09 5.33
C ALA A 197 -19.73 -2.20 5.28
N ARG A 198 -20.63 -2.27 6.25
CA ARG A 198 -21.74 -3.25 6.35
C ARG A 198 -23.05 -2.71 5.80
#